data_0fb9271af56f019c35470c55ba535568
#
_entry.id   0fb9271af56f019c35470c55ba535568
#
_cell.length_a   1.000
_cell.length_b   1.000
_cell.length_c   1.000
_cell.angle_alpha   90.00
_cell.angle_beta   90.00
_cell.angle_gamma   90.00
#
_symmetry.space_group_name_H-M   'P 1'
#
loop_
_entity.id
_entity.type
_entity.pdbx_description
1 polymer ?
#
loop_
_entity_poly.entity_id
_entity_poly.type
_entity_poly.pdbx_seq_one_letter_code
_entity_poly.pdbx_strand_id
1 'polypeptide(L)'
;MHEMLGDMDTSLKLETKPSVILMVGVNGVGKTTTIGKLSARLKADGKKVLLCAGDTFRAAAGEQLNIWAERSGADIVRHEEGSDPASVVYDSICAAKARGADTIIIDTAGRLHNKANLMNELNKISRVVTRELPDADIETLMVLDATTGQNGLIQAKQFLETAGISGIVLTKLDGTAKGGVVIGISDQLKV
;
A
#
# COMPACT_ATOMS: atom_id res chain seq x y z
N MET A 1 -15.55 11.65 20.26
CA MET A 1 -14.68 10.74 19.49
C MET A 1 -15.48 9.82 18.55
N HIS A 2 -16.56 9.20 18.98
CA HIS A 2 -17.46 8.41 18.12
C HIS A 2 -18.19 9.25 17.07
N GLU A 3 -18.54 10.48 17.35
CA GLU A 3 -19.25 11.38 16.42
C GLU A 3 -18.37 11.91 15.26
N MET A 4 -17.05 11.96 15.41
CA MET A 4 -16.12 12.46 14.40
C MET A 4 -15.60 11.38 13.43
N LEU A 5 -15.73 10.11 13.77
CA LEU A 5 -15.30 8.96 12.98
C LEU A 5 -16.48 8.08 12.51
N GLY A 6 -17.70 8.38 12.96
CA GLY A 6 -18.87 7.52 12.79
C GLY A 6 -19.42 7.42 11.35
N ASP A 7 -19.12 8.37 10.49
CA ASP A 7 -19.65 8.43 9.11
C ASP A 7 -18.60 8.11 8.04
N MET A 8 -17.40 7.66 8.43
CA MET A 8 -16.35 7.33 7.46
C MET A 8 -16.51 5.89 6.99
N ASP A 9 -16.71 5.72 5.70
CA ASP A 9 -16.63 4.41 5.06
C ASP A 9 -15.18 3.93 5.08
N THR A 10 -14.91 2.93 5.92
CA THR A 10 -13.58 2.29 6.03
C THR A 10 -13.48 1.02 5.18
N SER A 11 -14.47 0.74 4.34
CA SER A 11 -14.45 -0.41 3.44
C SER A 11 -13.51 -0.17 2.27
N LEU A 12 -12.80 -1.23 1.86
CA LEU A 12 -11.99 -1.21 0.64
C LEU A 12 -12.86 -1.57 -0.56
N LYS A 13 -12.77 -0.79 -1.62
CA LYS A 13 -13.43 -1.10 -2.90
C LYS A 13 -12.59 -2.12 -3.66
N LEU A 14 -12.97 -3.38 -3.58
CA LEU A 14 -12.26 -4.52 -4.19
C LEU A 14 -13.26 -5.43 -4.94
N GLU A 15 -14.10 -4.83 -5.80
CA GLU A 15 -15.15 -5.55 -6.53
C GLU A 15 -14.65 -6.11 -7.86
N THR A 16 -13.66 -5.46 -8.47
CA THR A 16 -13.08 -5.89 -9.75
C THR A 16 -12.06 -7.02 -9.60
N LYS A 17 -11.81 -7.74 -10.69
CA LYS A 17 -10.84 -8.85 -10.76
C LYS A 17 -9.84 -8.64 -11.89
N PRO A 18 -8.57 -8.33 -11.58
CA PRO A 18 -8.06 -8.02 -10.25
C PRO A 18 -8.38 -6.59 -9.81
N SER A 19 -8.59 -6.40 -8.50
CA SER A 19 -8.50 -5.09 -7.86
C SER A 19 -7.05 -4.82 -7.46
N VAL A 20 -6.67 -3.56 -7.25
CA VAL A 20 -5.29 -3.18 -6.90
C VAL A 20 -5.26 -2.40 -5.60
N ILE A 21 -4.37 -2.78 -4.70
CA ILE A 21 -4.03 -2.01 -3.50
C ILE A 21 -2.58 -1.56 -3.62
N LEU A 22 -2.36 -0.25 -3.75
CA LEU A 22 -1.04 0.35 -3.77
C LEU A 22 -0.69 0.85 -2.37
N MET A 23 0.35 0.26 -1.77
CA MET A 23 0.80 0.62 -0.42
C MET A 23 1.92 1.65 -0.50
N VAL A 24 1.68 2.85 0.02
CA VAL A 24 2.64 3.95 0.04
C VAL A 24 2.98 4.37 1.48
N GLY A 25 4.08 5.09 1.64
CA GLY A 25 4.55 5.57 2.94
C GLY A 25 6.05 5.44 3.11
N VAL A 26 6.61 6.10 4.12
CA VAL A 26 8.06 6.10 4.36
C VAL A 26 8.54 4.75 4.89
N ASN A 27 9.86 4.53 4.82
CA ASN A 27 10.46 3.31 5.37
C ASN A 27 10.27 3.23 6.90
N GLY A 28 10.03 2.02 7.41
CA GLY A 28 9.92 1.76 8.84
C GLY A 28 8.53 2.03 9.46
N VAL A 29 7.56 2.51 8.69
CA VAL A 29 6.19 2.74 9.21
C VAL A 29 5.35 1.47 9.32
N GLY A 30 5.81 0.34 8.78
CA GLY A 30 5.11 -0.95 8.84
C GLY A 30 4.33 -1.31 7.57
N LYS A 31 4.71 -0.81 6.39
CA LYS A 31 4.07 -1.16 5.10
C LYS A 31 4.04 -2.68 4.87
N THR A 32 5.19 -3.32 4.84
CA THR A 32 5.31 -4.75 4.54
C THR A 32 4.56 -5.62 5.56
N THR A 33 4.57 -5.24 6.84
CA THR A 33 3.78 -5.91 7.88
C THR A 33 2.28 -5.73 7.66
N THR A 34 1.84 -4.54 7.27
CA THR A 34 0.44 -4.24 6.94
C THR A 34 -0.01 -5.06 5.74
N ILE A 35 0.82 -5.15 4.69
CA ILE A 35 0.56 -5.99 3.52
C ILE A 35 0.37 -7.44 3.93
N GLY A 36 1.25 -7.97 4.77
CA GLY A 36 1.14 -9.35 5.25
C GLY A 36 -0.17 -9.63 6.00
N LYS A 37 -0.56 -8.74 6.90
CA LYS A 37 -1.82 -8.85 7.65
C LYS A 37 -3.05 -8.73 6.75
N LEU A 38 -3.04 -7.78 5.81
CA LEU A 38 -4.13 -7.55 4.86
C LEU A 38 -4.26 -8.75 3.92
N SER A 39 -3.15 -9.27 3.41
CA SER A 39 -3.12 -10.47 2.59
C SER A 39 -3.73 -11.68 3.31
N ALA A 40 -3.33 -11.91 4.56
CA ALA A 40 -3.88 -13.00 5.37
C ALA A 40 -5.39 -12.87 5.57
N ARG A 41 -5.89 -11.64 5.81
CA ARG A 41 -7.32 -11.37 5.95
C ARG A 41 -8.07 -11.65 4.67
N LEU A 42 -7.62 -11.10 3.53
CA LEU A 42 -8.26 -11.34 2.24
C LEU A 42 -8.25 -12.82 1.84
N LYS A 43 -7.19 -13.54 2.17
CA LYS A 43 -7.10 -14.99 1.97
C LYS A 43 -8.12 -15.74 2.84
N ALA A 44 -8.30 -15.32 4.10
CA ALA A 44 -9.32 -15.90 4.99
C ALA A 44 -10.75 -15.64 4.47
N ASP A 45 -10.96 -14.51 3.77
CA ASP A 45 -12.22 -14.18 3.09
C ASP A 45 -12.38 -14.91 1.72
N GLY A 46 -11.48 -15.87 1.42
CA GLY A 46 -11.53 -16.69 0.20
C GLY A 46 -10.99 -16.02 -1.06
N LYS A 47 -10.35 -14.86 -0.95
CA LYS A 47 -9.77 -14.15 -2.10
C LYS A 47 -8.43 -14.77 -2.53
N LYS A 48 -8.18 -14.78 -3.82
CA LYS A 48 -6.86 -15.08 -4.38
C LYS A 48 -6.04 -13.80 -4.41
N VAL A 49 -4.97 -13.74 -3.62
CA VAL A 49 -4.12 -12.57 -3.46
C VAL A 49 -2.77 -12.79 -4.12
N LEU A 50 -2.29 -11.80 -4.86
CA LEU A 50 -0.95 -11.74 -5.40
C LEU A 50 -0.21 -10.53 -4.82
N LEU A 51 0.98 -10.75 -4.26
CA LEU A 51 1.85 -9.71 -3.76
C LEU A 51 2.87 -9.29 -4.82
N CYS A 52 3.09 -7.99 -4.95
CA CYS A 52 4.07 -7.40 -5.85
C CYS A 52 5.18 -6.73 -5.03
N ALA A 53 6.42 -7.21 -5.16
CA ALA A 53 7.60 -6.65 -4.51
C ALA A 53 8.14 -5.44 -5.28
N GLY A 54 7.42 -4.31 -5.23
CA GLY A 54 7.78 -3.09 -5.94
C GLY A 54 8.87 -2.26 -5.24
N ASP A 55 9.23 -2.53 -3.98
CA ASP A 55 10.45 -1.97 -3.36
C ASP A 55 11.68 -2.76 -3.79
N THR A 56 12.14 -2.51 -5.00
CA THR A 56 13.28 -3.21 -5.62
C THR A 56 14.64 -2.74 -5.13
N PHE A 57 14.69 -1.69 -4.35
CA PHE A 57 15.94 -1.09 -3.89
C PHE A 57 16.49 -1.70 -2.59
N ARG A 58 15.68 -2.49 -1.90
CA ARG A 58 16.04 -3.12 -0.64
C ARG A 58 15.83 -4.62 -0.74
N ALA A 59 16.91 -5.37 -0.84
CA ALA A 59 16.86 -6.84 -0.86
C ALA A 59 16.04 -7.40 0.31
N ALA A 60 16.28 -6.89 1.52
CA ALA A 60 15.56 -7.30 2.73
C ALA A 60 14.04 -7.03 2.66
N ALA A 61 13.57 -6.03 1.91
CA ALA A 61 12.13 -5.78 1.76
C ALA A 61 11.46 -6.87 0.93
N GLY A 62 12.10 -7.28 -0.18
CA GLY A 62 11.62 -8.38 -1.01
C GLY A 62 11.62 -9.73 -0.27
N GLU A 63 12.64 -10.00 0.53
CA GLU A 63 12.71 -11.21 1.37
C GLU A 63 11.63 -11.21 2.46
N GLN A 64 11.43 -10.08 3.13
CA GLN A 64 10.39 -9.94 4.14
C GLN A 64 8.99 -10.13 3.53
N LEU A 65 8.75 -9.57 2.34
CA LEU A 65 7.48 -9.75 1.64
C LEU A 65 7.26 -11.21 1.25
N ASN A 66 8.32 -11.92 0.84
CA ASN A 66 8.25 -13.35 0.53
C ASN A 66 7.83 -14.19 1.75
N ILE A 67 8.38 -13.90 2.94
CA ILE A 67 7.97 -14.56 4.19
C ILE A 67 6.49 -14.34 4.46
N TRP A 68 5.97 -13.15 4.22
CA TRP A 68 4.54 -12.86 4.38
C TRP A 68 3.68 -13.59 3.33
N ALA A 69 4.15 -13.70 2.08
CA ALA A 69 3.48 -14.48 1.04
C ALA A 69 3.33 -15.95 1.45
N GLU A 70 4.41 -16.56 1.91
CA GLU A 70 4.40 -17.94 2.40
C GLU A 70 3.45 -18.14 3.58
N ARG A 71 3.49 -17.23 4.57
CA ARG A 71 2.63 -17.30 5.77
C ARG A 71 1.14 -17.12 5.45
N SER A 72 0.81 -16.26 4.51
CA SER A 72 -0.58 -15.99 4.13
C SER A 72 -1.10 -16.93 3.05
N GLY A 73 -0.22 -17.69 2.39
CA GLY A 73 -0.57 -18.51 1.23
C GLY A 73 -0.92 -17.66 -0.01
N ALA A 74 -0.36 -16.46 -0.11
CA ALA A 74 -0.50 -15.59 -1.27
C ALA A 74 0.59 -15.89 -2.30
N ASP A 75 0.29 -15.65 -3.58
CA ASP A 75 1.30 -15.63 -4.64
C ASP A 75 2.17 -14.37 -4.51
N ILE A 76 3.39 -14.44 -5.03
CA ILE A 76 4.29 -13.29 -5.08
C ILE A 76 4.98 -13.19 -6.43
N VAL A 77 5.18 -11.95 -6.90
CA VAL A 77 6.07 -11.60 -8.01
C VAL A 77 7.13 -10.65 -7.48
N ARG A 78 8.38 -11.01 -7.73
CA ARG A 78 9.55 -10.20 -7.39
C ARG A 78 10.61 -10.32 -8.48
N HIS A 79 11.43 -9.31 -8.63
CA HIS A 79 12.61 -9.30 -9.49
C HIS A 79 13.89 -9.16 -8.66
N GLU A 80 15.02 -9.17 -9.33
CA GLU A 80 16.31 -8.91 -8.71
C GLU A 80 16.39 -7.47 -8.18
N GLU A 81 17.25 -7.27 -7.17
CA GLU A 81 17.50 -5.95 -6.61
C GLU A 81 17.96 -4.97 -7.70
N GLY A 82 17.45 -3.74 -7.64
CA GLY A 82 17.73 -2.70 -8.63
C GLY A 82 16.90 -2.75 -9.90
N SER A 83 15.99 -3.71 -10.07
CA SER A 83 15.05 -3.74 -11.18
C SER A 83 14.12 -2.52 -11.18
N ASP A 84 13.59 -2.16 -12.34
CA ASP A 84 12.59 -1.08 -12.44
C ASP A 84 11.29 -1.50 -11.74
N PRO A 85 10.84 -0.78 -10.69
CA PRO A 85 9.59 -1.08 -9.98
C PRO A 85 8.38 -1.20 -10.89
N ALA A 86 8.29 -0.36 -11.93
CA ALA A 86 7.18 -0.40 -12.87
C ALA A 86 7.15 -1.70 -13.70
N SER A 87 8.31 -2.29 -13.99
CA SER A 87 8.40 -3.59 -14.67
C SER A 87 7.90 -4.72 -13.77
N VAL A 88 8.24 -4.70 -12.47
CA VAL A 88 7.73 -5.68 -11.51
C VAL A 88 6.20 -5.59 -11.39
N VAL A 89 5.66 -4.38 -11.36
CA VAL A 89 4.20 -4.15 -11.32
C VAL A 89 3.54 -4.67 -12.59
N TYR A 90 4.12 -4.41 -13.76
CA TYR A 90 3.60 -4.93 -15.03
C TYR A 90 3.54 -6.46 -15.04
N ASP A 91 4.62 -7.13 -14.66
CA ASP A 91 4.67 -8.59 -14.61
C ASP A 91 3.72 -9.16 -13.55
N SER A 92 3.55 -8.45 -12.42
CA SER A 92 2.57 -8.82 -11.40
C SER A 92 1.14 -8.76 -11.93
N ILE A 93 0.79 -7.75 -12.74
CA ILE A 93 -0.53 -7.65 -13.37
C ILE A 93 -0.73 -8.79 -14.38
N CYS A 94 0.27 -9.08 -15.21
CA CYS A 94 0.21 -10.21 -16.15
C CYS A 94 0.02 -11.54 -15.41
N ALA A 95 0.79 -11.77 -14.34
CA ALA A 95 0.65 -12.96 -13.51
C ALA A 95 -0.72 -13.06 -12.84
N ALA A 96 -1.24 -11.96 -12.31
CA ALA A 96 -2.55 -11.90 -11.68
C ALA A 96 -3.68 -12.26 -12.66
N LYS A 97 -3.64 -11.70 -13.87
CA LYS A 97 -4.59 -12.04 -14.94
C LYS A 97 -4.51 -13.53 -15.30
N ALA A 98 -3.30 -14.06 -15.51
CA ALA A 98 -3.08 -15.45 -15.88
C ALA A 98 -3.53 -16.44 -14.80
N ARG A 99 -3.34 -16.10 -13.52
CA ARG A 99 -3.67 -16.96 -12.38
C ARG A 99 -5.08 -16.74 -11.84
N GLY A 100 -5.82 -15.76 -12.35
CA GLY A 100 -7.15 -15.38 -11.87
C GLY A 100 -7.13 -14.85 -10.45
N ALA A 101 -6.16 -14.01 -10.11
CA ALA A 101 -6.09 -13.35 -8.81
C ALA A 101 -7.25 -12.35 -8.65
N ASP A 102 -7.79 -12.27 -7.44
CA ASP A 102 -8.86 -11.31 -7.10
C ASP A 102 -8.27 -9.94 -6.74
N THR A 103 -7.10 -9.93 -6.12
CA THR A 103 -6.47 -8.69 -5.61
C THR A 103 -4.95 -8.75 -5.78
N ILE A 104 -4.37 -7.64 -6.23
CA ILE A 104 -2.92 -7.41 -6.26
C ILE A 104 -2.59 -6.40 -5.16
N ILE A 105 -1.64 -6.72 -4.27
CA ILE A 105 -1.13 -5.77 -3.28
C ILE A 105 0.31 -5.42 -3.67
N ILE A 106 0.56 -4.13 -3.93
CA ILE A 106 1.85 -3.62 -4.39
C ILE A 106 2.57 -2.95 -3.23
N ASP A 107 3.72 -3.50 -2.79
CA ASP A 107 4.64 -2.82 -1.89
C ASP A 107 5.50 -1.83 -2.68
N THR A 108 5.70 -0.62 -2.18
CA THR A 108 6.49 0.40 -2.84
C THR A 108 7.65 0.87 -1.98
N ALA A 109 8.66 1.45 -2.62
CA ALA A 109 9.73 2.12 -1.91
C ALA A 109 9.21 3.25 -1.01
N GLY A 110 9.92 3.55 0.07
CA GLY A 110 9.54 4.58 1.04
C GLY A 110 10.69 5.55 1.34
N ARG A 111 11.56 5.83 0.37
CA ARG A 111 12.75 6.68 0.54
C ARG A 111 12.42 8.16 0.39
N LEU A 112 11.91 8.78 1.46
CA LEU A 112 11.48 10.18 1.42
C LEU A 112 12.64 11.18 1.29
N HIS A 113 13.88 10.81 1.63
CA HIS A 113 15.05 11.67 1.46
C HIS A 113 15.34 12.03 -0.01
N ASN A 114 14.82 11.26 -0.96
CA ASN A 114 14.80 11.58 -2.38
C ASN A 114 13.35 11.66 -2.88
N LYS A 115 12.62 12.66 -2.38
CA LYS A 115 11.19 12.83 -2.61
C LYS A 115 10.83 12.87 -4.11
N ALA A 116 11.58 13.63 -4.91
CA ALA A 116 11.28 13.76 -6.34
C ALA A 116 11.34 12.42 -7.07
N ASN A 117 12.36 11.61 -6.79
CA ASN A 117 12.50 10.29 -7.40
C ASN A 117 11.40 9.33 -6.94
N LEU A 118 11.07 9.35 -5.63
CA LEU A 118 9.98 8.54 -5.09
C LEU A 118 8.65 8.87 -5.75
N MET A 119 8.32 10.16 -5.89
CA MET A 119 7.08 10.60 -6.52
C MET A 119 7.03 10.25 -8.01
N ASN A 120 8.15 10.39 -8.73
CA ASN A 120 8.24 9.97 -10.12
C ASN A 120 8.04 8.44 -10.28
N GLU A 121 8.59 7.65 -9.37
CA GLU A 121 8.42 6.21 -9.33
C GLU A 121 6.96 5.83 -9.08
N LEU A 122 6.31 6.42 -8.07
CA LEU A 122 4.90 6.19 -7.76
C LEU A 122 3.99 6.58 -8.94
N ASN A 123 4.26 7.71 -9.60
CA ASN A 123 3.54 8.13 -10.79
C ASN A 123 3.71 7.14 -11.95
N LYS A 124 4.92 6.59 -12.13
CA LYS A 124 5.19 5.58 -13.15
C LYS A 124 4.43 4.30 -12.88
N ILE A 125 4.43 3.83 -11.63
CA ILE A 125 3.65 2.66 -11.19
C ILE A 125 2.16 2.90 -11.44
N SER A 126 1.62 4.02 -11.00
CA SER A 126 0.21 4.37 -11.17
C SER A 126 -0.21 4.36 -12.65
N ARG A 127 0.63 4.92 -13.53
CA ARG A 127 0.37 4.91 -14.99
C ARG A 127 0.34 3.49 -15.56
N VAL A 128 1.24 2.61 -15.10
CA VAL A 128 1.24 1.19 -15.54
C VAL A 128 -0.04 0.51 -15.08
N VAL A 129 -0.43 0.68 -13.82
CA VAL A 129 -1.66 0.09 -13.29
C VAL A 129 -2.89 0.58 -14.07
N THR A 130 -3.05 1.89 -14.26
CA THR A 130 -4.20 2.46 -14.98
C THR A 130 -4.25 2.03 -16.45
N ARG A 131 -3.09 1.91 -17.09
CA ARG A 131 -3.01 1.45 -18.49
C ARG A 131 -3.40 -0.01 -18.66
N GLU A 132 -2.88 -0.87 -17.78
CA GLU A 132 -3.09 -2.32 -17.88
C GLU A 132 -4.43 -2.77 -17.31
N LEU A 133 -5.00 -2.00 -16.40
CA LEU A 133 -6.24 -2.28 -15.67
C LEU A 133 -7.12 -1.01 -15.61
N PRO A 134 -7.63 -0.52 -16.77
CA PRO A 134 -8.34 0.76 -16.84
C PRO A 134 -9.65 0.79 -16.03
N ASP A 135 -10.29 -0.36 -15.86
CA ASP A 135 -11.58 -0.49 -15.17
C ASP A 135 -11.46 -1.10 -13.76
N ALA A 136 -10.23 -1.27 -13.25
CA ALA A 136 -10.02 -1.87 -11.95
C ALA A 136 -10.29 -0.90 -10.80
N ASP A 137 -10.80 -1.44 -9.69
CA ASP A 137 -10.77 -0.73 -8.42
C ASP A 137 -9.33 -0.60 -7.96
N ILE A 138 -8.90 0.63 -7.71
CA ILE A 138 -7.55 0.97 -7.27
C ILE A 138 -7.65 1.72 -5.94
N GLU A 139 -7.14 1.09 -4.88
CA GLU A 139 -6.98 1.71 -3.58
C GLU A 139 -5.53 2.09 -3.35
N THR A 140 -5.26 3.35 -3.08
CA THR A 140 -3.93 3.83 -2.69
C THR A 140 -3.92 4.09 -1.20
N LEU A 141 -3.34 3.18 -0.43
CA LEU A 141 -3.31 3.22 1.02
C LEU A 141 -1.99 3.77 1.53
N MET A 142 -2.06 4.87 2.25
CA MET A 142 -0.89 5.41 2.94
C MET A 142 -0.75 4.82 4.34
N VAL A 143 0.39 4.23 4.61
CA VAL A 143 0.72 3.71 5.95
C VAL A 143 1.46 4.78 6.74
N LEU A 144 0.94 5.11 7.91
CA LEU A 144 1.51 6.08 8.85
C LEU A 144 1.76 5.43 10.22
N ASP A 145 2.88 5.79 10.81
CA ASP A 145 3.20 5.45 12.19
C ASP A 145 2.51 6.46 13.14
N ALA A 146 1.57 5.98 13.95
CA ALA A 146 0.79 6.82 14.87
C ALA A 146 1.68 7.56 15.92
N THR A 147 2.92 7.10 16.12
CA THR A 147 3.86 7.74 17.06
C THR A 147 4.54 8.99 16.49
N THR A 148 4.48 9.21 15.17
CA THR A 148 5.19 10.33 14.51
C THR A 148 4.54 11.70 14.68
N GLY A 149 3.31 11.78 15.19
CA GLY A 149 2.64 13.04 15.49
C GLY A 149 2.47 13.94 14.26
N GLN A 150 2.78 15.23 14.40
CA GLN A 150 2.67 16.24 13.34
C GLN A 150 3.49 15.92 12.08
N ASN A 151 4.61 15.23 12.22
CA ASN A 151 5.43 14.83 11.08
C ASN A 151 4.69 13.84 10.18
N GLY A 152 3.89 12.95 10.75
CA GLY A 152 3.02 12.03 10.00
C GLY A 152 2.01 12.78 9.14
N LEU A 153 1.41 13.83 9.68
CA LEU A 153 0.44 14.67 8.96
C LEU A 153 1.09 15.41 7.78
N ILE A 154 2.31 15.94 7.96
CA ILE A 154 3.06 16.61 6.88
C ILE A 154 3.37 15.61 5.77
N GLN A 155 3.82 14.41 6.12
CA GLN A 155 4.06 13.34 5.16
C GLN A 155 2.77 12.97 4.40
N ALA A 156 1.65 12.80 5.11
CA ALA A 156 0.38 12.46 4.51
C ALA A 156 -0.05 13.49 3.46
N LYS A 157 0.04 14.79 3.77
CA LYS A 157 -0.27 15.86 2.81
C LYS A 157 0.58 15.77 1.54
N GLN A 158 1.87 15.51 1.69
CA GLN A 158 2.79 15.41 0.57
C GLN A 158 2.47 14.23 -0.37
N PHE A 159 2.07 13.09 0.20
CA PHE A 159 1.67 11.92 -0.58
C PHE A 159 0.26 12.10 -1.19
N LEU A 160 -0.66 12.75 -0.48
CA LEU A 160 -2.02 13.01 -0.96
C LEU A 160 -2.00 13.79 -2.28
N GLU A 161 -1.19 14.86 -2.33
CA GLU A 161 -1.08 15.72 -3.50
C GLU A 161 -0.50 15.01 -4.73
N THR A 162 0.28 13.96 -4.53
CA THR A 162 1.04 13.33 -5.61
C THR A 162 0.56 11.93 -5.97
N ALA A 163 0.14 11.14 -4.99
CA ALA A 163 -0.17 9.72 -5.19
C ALA A 163 -1.68 9.40 -5.21
N GLY A 164 -2.55 10.39 -5.01
CA GLY A 164 -4.01 10.17 -5.04
C GLY A 164 -4.45 9.17 -3.98
N ILE A 165 -4.11 9.40 -2.71
CA ILE A 165 -4.41 8.51 -1.59
C ILE A 165 -5.93 8.38 -1.43
N SER A 166 -6.43 7.14 -1.35
CA SER A 166 -7.83 6.81 -1.08
C SER A 166 -8.09 6.45 0.37
N GLY A 167 -7.06 6.08 1.13
CA GLY A 167 -7.20 5.70 2.53
C GLY A 167 -5.90 5.75 3.31
N ILE A 168 -6.01 5.76 4.64
CA ILE A 168 -4.87 5.80 5.56
C ILE A 168 -4.92 4.60 6.50
N VAL A 169 -3.79 3.93 6.65
CA VAL A 169 -3.58 2.87 7.62
C VAL A 169 -2.66 3.36 8.73
N LEU A 170 -3.15 3.30 9.96
CA LEU A 170 -2.36 3.68 11.14
C LEU A 170 -1.75 2.45 11.78
N THR A 171 -0.45 2.52 12.04
CA THR A 171 0.31 1.46 12.72
C THR A 171 0.80 1.91 14.09
N LYS A 172 1.26 0.97 14.92
CA LYS A 172 1.86 1.22 16.24
C LYS A 172 0.92 1.96 17.21
N LEU A 173 -0.38 1.66 17.14
CA LEU A 173 -1.41 2.23 18.01
C LEU A 173 -1.30 1.76 19.47
N ASP A 174 -0.57 0.69 19.72
CA ASP A 174 -0.26 0.09 21.03
C ASP A 174 0.82 0.85 21.83
N GLY A 175 1.50 1.79 21.17
CA GLY A 175 2.46 2.70 21.82
C GLY A 175 1.80 3.87 22.51
N THR A 176 2.60 4.88 22.88
CA THR A 176 2.12 6.16 23.47
C THR A 176 1.44 7.05 22.41
N ALA A 177 0.72 6.47 21.48
CA ALA A 177 0.05 7.16 20.41
C ALA A 177 -0.95 8.16 20.98
N LYS A 178 -0.72 9.43 20.72
CA LYS A 178 -1.66 10.48 21.00
C LYS A 178 -2.80 10.34 19.99
N GLY A 179 -3.93 9.77 20.37
CA GLY A 179 -5.11 9.56 19.51
C GLY A 179 -5.57 10.82 18.76
N GLY A 180 -5.13 12.01 19.20
CA GLY A 180 -5.36 13.27 18.52
C GLY A 180 -4.76 13.37 17.09
N VAL A 181 -3.74 12.57 16.75
CA VAL A 181 -3.19 12.53 15.41
C VAL A 181 -4.18 11.90 14.41
N VAL A 182 -4.89 10.87 14.85
CA VAL A 182 -5.94 10.19 14.05
C VAL A 182 -7.02 11.19 13.65
N ILE A 183 -7.51 11.95 14.62
CA ILE A 183 -8.56 12.96 14.41
C ILE A 183 -8.07 14.07 13.49
N GLY A 184 -6.85 14.57 13.72
CA GLY A 184 -6.25 15.62 12.87
C GLY A 184 -6.01 15.18 11.42
N ILE A 185 -5.65 13.93 11.19
CA ILE A 185 -5.46 13.36 9.85
C ILE A 185 -6.80 13.24 9.13
N SER A 186 -7.79 12.64 9.77
CA SER A 186 -9.13 12.44 9.24
C SER A 186 -9.83 13.77 8.89
N ASP A 187 -9.80 14.74 9.80
CA ASP A 187 -10.45 16.05 9.61
C ASP A 187 -9.78 16.88 8.51
N GLN A 188 -8.45 16.82 8.40
CA GLN A 188 -7.69 17.64 7.43
C GLN A 188 -7.57 17.03 6.04
N LEU A 189 -7.60 15.71 5.91
CA LEU A 189 -7.36 15.03 4.65
C LEU A 189 -8.66 14.52 3.99
N LYS A 190 -9.76 14.44 4.73
CA LYS A 190 -11.08 13.94 4.25
C LYS A 190 -10.99 12.57 3.55
N VAL A 191 -10.10 11.70 4.05
CA VAL A 191 -9.85 10.33 3.56
C VAL A 191 -9.98 9.35 4.70
#